data_d618114c699b65d2d09acf1a83d0998f
#
_entry.id   d618114c699b65d2d09acf1a83d0998f
#
_cell.length_a   1.000
_cell.length_b   1.000
_cell.length_c   1.000
_cell.angle_alpha   90.00
_cell.angle_beta   90.00
_cell.angle_gamma   90.00
#
_symmetry.space_group_name_H-M   'P 1'
#
loop_
_entity.id
_entity.type
_entity.pdbx_description
1 polymer ?
#
loop_
_entity_poly.entity_id
_entity_poly.type
_entity_poly.pdbx_seq_one_letter_code
_entity_poly.pdbx_strand_id
1 'polypeptide(L)'
;MRCHLRRAVADATSKSPHAPQGGVLLGFAGYRPPGFEYDTARIFGSHATDKNPRLCAGCHVTRFSVTDKLTGAFTFQATGHLMRPIPCLDGAGKPTADKTCAYTTTARSWQSCTQSGCHASAAVAAGAFTTIRGRMKFYVDQLWINTNGNGSIDPSPTDGGLLATLKVTKPNEWKSGDGILSPAEGAEYNARLCGEIGQDNSDNSKGIHNPFLCEALLTATISYIKTYYGFPAASQGVQGQLNGPIGGEFHNSMHISRTDPR
;
A
#
# COMPACT_ATOMS: atom_id res chain seq x y z
N MET A 1 -9.34 16.85 -5.02
CA MET A 1 -8.13 16.03 -5.17
C MET A 1 -6.84 16.63 -4.61
N ARG A 2 -6.68 17.95 -4.51
CA ARG A 2 -5.41 18.56 -4.01
C ARG A 2 -4.95 18.06 -2.63
N CYS A 3 -5.85 17.67 -1.75
CA CYS A 3 -5.52 17.20 -0.39
C CYS A 3 -4.86 15.81 -0.35
N HIS A 4 -5.03 14.97 -1.37
CA HIS A 4 -4.51 13.60 -1.44
C HIS A 4 -3.35 13.43 -2.45
N LEU A 5 -2.70 14.53 -2.83
CA LEU A 5 -1.54 14.53 -3.74
C LEU A 5 -0.31 15.20 -3.11
N ARG A 6 -0.35 15.46 -1.81
CA ARG A 6 0.71 16.20 -1.11
C ARG A 6 1.87 15.26 -0.81
N ARG A 7 3.10 15.71 -1.10
CA ARG A 7 4.34 14.94 -0.82
C ARG A 7 4.23 13.47 -1.23
N ALA A 8 3.75 13.24 -2.46
CA ALA A 8 3.65 11.89 -3.02
C ALA A 8 4.97 11.39 -3.62
N VAL A 9 5.88 12.32 -3.96
CA VAL A 9 7.21 12.02 -4.50
C VAL A 9 8.26 12.45 -3.47
N ALA A 10 9.26 11.60 -3.27
CA ALA A 10 10.38 11.89 -2.37
C ALA A 10 11.38 12.84 -3.03
N ASP A 11 11.80 13.84 -2.31
CA ASP A 11 12.89 14.77 -2.66
C ASP A 11 13.60 15.27 -1.40
N ALA A 12 14.64 16.09 -1.58
CA ALA A 12 15.44 16.61 -0.47
C ALA A 12 14.64 17.42 0.58
N THR A 13 13.47 17.96 0.18
CA THR A 13 12.57 18.72 1.05
C THR A 13 11.38 17.90 1.55
N SER A 14 11.13 16.74 0.95
CA SER A 14 10.00 15.84 1.19
C SER A 14 10.48 14.43 1.47
N LYS A 15 11.16 14.22 2.60
CA LYS A 15 11.75 12.94 3.01
C LYS A 15 10.74 11.95 3.64
N SER A 16 9.47 12.36 3.78
CA SER A 16 8.38 11.49 4.29
C SER A 16 7.11 11.73 3.50
N PRO A 17 6.37 10.68 3.10
CA PRO A 17 5.10 10.83 2.39
C PRO A 17 4.05 11.52 3.28
N HIS A 18 3.14 12.28 2.66
CA HIS A 18 2.00 12.88 3.34
C HIS A 18 0.82 13.01 2.39
N ALA A 19 -0.29 12.36 2.73
CA ALA A 19 -1.49 12.29 1.88
C ALA A 19 -1.17 11.89 0.41
N PRO A 20 -0.40 10.81 0.17
CA PRO A 20 0.10 10.44 -1.15
C PRO A 20 -0.91 9.62 -1.97
N GLN A 21 -2.12 9.35 -1.47
CA GLN A 21 -3.07 8.36 -2.00
C GLN A 21 -3.34 8.55 -3.50
N GLY A 22 -3.55 9.78 -3.94
CA GLY A 22 -3.75 10.07 -5.36
C GLY A 22 -2.51 9.79 -6.21
N GLY A 23 -1.31 10.06 -5.67
CA GLY A 23 -0.06 9.76 -6.34
C GLY A 23 0.21 8.27 -6.47
N VAL A 24 -0.12 7.50 -5.42
CA VAL A 24 -0.05 6.03 -5.46
C VAL A 24 -1.03 5.46 -6.47
N LEU A 25 -2.30 5.85 -6.37
CA LEU A 25 -3.37 5.38 -7.27
C LEU A 25 -3.02 5.60 -8.75
N LEU A 26 -2.47 6.78 -9.07
CA LEU A 26 -2.14 7.19 -10.45
C LEU A 26 -0.71 6.78 -10.89
N GLY A 27 0.07 6.13 -10.05
CA GLY A 27 1.34 5.52 -10.44
C GLY A 27 2.57 6.44 -10.43
N PHE A 28 2.51 7.62 -9.80
CA PHE A 28 3.67 8.55 -9.79
C PHE A 28 4.27 8.82 -8.40
N ALA A 29 3.73 8.21 -7.34
CA ALA A 29 4.28 8.36 -5.99
C ALA A 29 5.59 7.60 -5.79
N GLY A 30 6.29 7.92 -4.70
CA GLY A 30 7.42 7.18 -4.18
C GLY A 30 8.79 7.79 -4.47
N TYR A 31 9.79 7.21 -3.85
CA TYR A 31 11.20 7.36 -4.20
C TYR A 31 11.52 6.44 -5.37
N ARG A 32 12.11 7.00 -6.41
CA ARG A 32 12.54 6.25 -7.60
C ARG A 32 14.06 6.10 -7.57
N PRO A 33 14.59 4.92 -7.21
CA PRO A 33 16.03 4.71 -7.24
C PRO A 33 16.56 4.85 -8.68
N PRO A 34 17.85 5.16 -8.86
CA PRO A 34 18.46 5.26 -10.18
C PRO A 34 18.17 4.02 -11.05
N GLY A 35 17.76 4.24 -12.28
CA GLY A 35 17.37 3.18 -13.23
C GLY A 35 15.97 2.61 -13.02
N PHE A 36 15.19 3.13 -12.06
CA PHE A 36 13.79 2.72 -11.89
C PHE A 36 12.91 3.32 -12.99
N GLU A 37 12.21 2.44 -13.68
CA GLU A 37 11.20 2.81 -14.66
C GLU A 37 9.83 2.21 -14.29
N TYR A 38 8.80 3.01 -14.34
CA TYR A 38 7.41 2.60 -14.18
C TYR A 38 6.58 3.33 -15.22
N ASP A 39 6.15 2.60 -16.25
CA ASP A 39 5.37 3.15 -17.34
C ASP A 39 3.89 3.23 -16.94
N THR A 40 3.48 4.40 -16.46
CA THR A 40 2.08 4.67 -16.09
C THR A 40 1.12 4.62 -17.27
N ALA A 41 1.60 4.73 -18.49
CA ALA A 41 0.76 4.61 -19.69
C ALA A 41 0.39 3.16 -20.01
N ARG A 42 1.18 2.20 -19.52
CA ARG A 42 0.98 0.76 -19.75
C ARG A 42 0.53 0.00 -18.53
N ILE A 43 0.93 0.45 -17.33
CA ILE A 43 0.67 -0.23 -16.06
C ILE A 43 -0.18 0.70 -15.21
N PHE A 44 -1.47 0.72 -15.46
CA PHE A 44 -2.41 1.36 -14.54
C PHE A 44 -2.54 0.53 -13.27
N GLY A 45 -2.60 1.20 -12.13
CA GLY A 45 -3.15 0.54 -10.95
C GLY A 45 -4.57 0.09 -11.27
N SER A 46 -4.89 -1.17 -11.01
CA SER A 46 -6.21 -1.75 -11.33
C SER A 46 -7.38 -0.92 -10.81
N HIS A 47 -7.18 -0.14 -9.75
CA HIS A 47 -8.19 0.75 -9.17
C HIS A 47 -8.26 2.15 -9.80
N ALA A 48 -7.37 2.50 -10.73
CA ALA A 48 -7.37 3.77 -11.46
C ALA A 48 -7.78 3.62 -12.95
N THR A 49 -8.41 2.51 -13.30
CA THR A 49 -8.85 2.22 -14.67
C THR A 49 -10.27 2.74 -14.94
N ASP A 50 -10.70 2.62 -16.20
CA ASP A 50 -12.07 2.88 -16.67
C ASP A 50 -13.14 2.04 -15.93
N LYS A 51 -12.75 0.91 -15.34
CA LYS A 51 -13.62 0.09 -14.48
C LYS A 51 -14.00 0.77 -13.16
N ASN A 52 -13.20 1.78 -12.73
CA ASN A 52 -13.51 2.60 -11.59
C ASN A 52 -13.58 4.10 -11.96
N PRO A 53 -14.57 4.53 -12.75
CA PRO A 53 -14.67 5.91 -13.24
C PRO A 53 -14.91 6.94 -12.11
N ARG A 54 -15.35 6.46 -10.94
CA ARG A 54 -15.55 7.31 -9.74
C ARG A 54 -14.29 7.44 -8.90
N LEU A 55 -13.21 6.73 -9.23
CA LEU A 55 -11.93 6.74 -8.49
C LEU A 55 -12.14 6.56 -6.98
N CYS A 56 -11.61 7.49 -6.18
CA CYS A 56 -11.70 7.44 -4.72
C CYS A 56 -13.15 7.26 -4.23
N ALA A 57 -14.11 7.94 -4.84
CA ALA A 57 -15.51 7.88 -4.45
C ALA A 57 -16.16 6.51 -4.72
N GLY A 58 -15.65 5.75 -5.67
CA GLY A 58 -16.11 4.38 -5.93
C GLY A 58 -15.99 3.46 -4.72
N CYS A 59 -14.90 3.62 -3.96
CA CYS A 59 -14.62 2.79 -2.79
C CYS A 59 -14.93 3.50 -1.47
N HIS A 60 -14.59 4.80 -1.34
CA HIS A 60 -14.62 5.52 -0.07
C HIS A 60 -15.93 6.25 0.23
N VAL A 61 -16.82 6.39 -0.75
CA VAL A 61 -18.13 7.09 -0.60
C VAL A 61 -19.27 6.12 -0.90
N THR A 62 -19.25 4.96 -0.22
CA THR A 62 -20.30 3.95 -0.34
C THR A 62 -21.52 4.39 0.47
N ARG A 63 -22.70 4.27 -0.12
CA ARG A 63 -23.96 4.50 0.58
C ARG A 63 -24.24 3.35 1.54
N PHE A 64 -24.67 3.69 2.75
CA PHE A 64 -25.18 2.71 3.70
C PHE A 64 -26.43 3.26 4.40
N SER A 65 -27.34 2.37 4.77
CA SER A 65 -28.54 2.72 5.52
C SER A 65 -28.22 2.79 7.01
N VAL A 66 -28.54 3.91 7.65
CA VAL A 66 -28.57 4.02 9.10
C VAL A 66 -29.94 3.57 9.56
N THR A 67 -29.96 2.62 10.51
CA THR A 67 -31.19 2.11 11.11
C THR A 67 -31.19 2.35 12.60
N ASP A 68 -32.36 2.50 13.18
CA ASP A 68 -32.54 2.56 14.62
C ASP A 68 -32.02 1.27 15.28
N LYS A 69 -31.26 1.40 16.37
CA LYS A 69 -30.62 0.27 17.02
C LYS A 69 -31.61 -0.69 17.71
N LEU A 70 -32.75 -0.15 18.17
CA LEU A 70 -33.73 -0.92 18.95
C LEU A 70 -34.77 -1.56 18.03
N THR A 71 -35.28 -0.79 17.06
CA THR A 71 -36.39 -1.21 16.22
C THR A 71 -35.94 -1.78 14.87
N GLY A 72 -34.71 -1.52 14.46
CA GLY A 72 -34.20 -1.84 13.12
C GLY A 72 -34.81 -0.98 12.01
N ALA A 73 -35.66 0.01 12.36
CA ALA A 73 -36.34 0.87 11.40
C ALA A 73 -35.31 1.74 10.63
N PHE A 74 -35.58 1.94 9.35
CA PHE A 74 -34.79 2.85 8.53
C PHE A 74 -34.85 4.28 9.09
N THR A 75 -33.71 4.91 9.30
CA THR A 75 -33.62 6.29 9.76
C THR A 75 -33.25 7.21 8.60
N PHE A 76 -32.10 6.95 7.93
CA PHE A 76 -31.68 7.70 6.75
C PHE A 76 -30.57 6.93 6.00
N GLN A 77 -30.31 7.38 4.78
CA GLN A 77 -29.13 6.93 4.06
C GLN A 77 -27.97 7.89 4.32
N ALA A 78 -26.86 7.36 4.82
CA ALA A 78 -25.63 8.10 4.95
C ALA A 78 -24.74 7.86 3.73
N THR A 79 -24.32 8.95 3.11
CA THR A 79 -23.17 8.96 2.21
C THR A 79 -22.03 9.59 2.99
N GLY A 80 -21.26 8.76 3.70
CA GLY A 80 -20.36 9.33 4.68
C GLY A 80 -18.99 9.61 4.13
N HIS A 81 -18.40 10.69 4.57
CA HIS A 81 -16.96 10.91 4.65
C HIS A 81 -16.27 9.95 5.63
N LEU A 82 -16.82 8.77 5.87
CA LEU A 82 -16.19 7.78 6.73
C LEU A 82 -14.87 7.29 6.13
N MET A 83 -14.66 7.52 4.84
CA MET A 83 -13.44 7.17 4.10
C MET A 83 -12.98 5.73 4.37
N ARG A 84 -13.91 4.84 4.72
CA ARG A 84 -13.67 3.44 5.02
C ARG A 84 -14.30 2.59 3.93
N PRO A 85 -13.50 2.06 3.01
CA PRO A 85 -14.02 1.22 1.93
C PRO A 85 -14.53 -0.12 2.42
N ILE A 86 -13.96 -0.64 3.52
CA ILE A 86 -14.29 -1.96 4.09
C ILE A 86 -14.55 -1.84 5.61
N PRO A 87 -15.68 -1.23 6.02
CA PRO A 87 -16.00 -1.02 7.44
C PRO A 87 -16.21 -2.36 8.16
N CYS A 88 -15.96 -2.36 9.47
CA CYS A 88 -16.32 -3.49 10.33
C CYS A 88 -17.83 -3.67 10.39
N LEU A 89 -18.28 -4.90 10.61
CA LEU A 89 -19.68 -5.27 10.78
C LEU A 89 -19.96 -5.59 12.26
N ASP A 90 -21.14 -5.25 12.73
CA ASP A 90 -21.66 -5.71 14.01
C ASP A 90 -22.24 -7.15 13.91
N GLY A 91 -22.76 -7.66 15.03
CA GLY A 91 -23.37 -9.00 15.08
C GLY A 91 -24.63 -9.16 14.21
N ALA A 92 -25.21 -8.06 13.74
CA ALA A 92 -26.34 -8.04 12.81
C ALA A 92 -25.92 -7.82 11.34
N GLY A 93 -24.58 -7.78 11.07
CA GLY A 93 -24.05 -7.56 9.73
C GLY A 93 -24.12 -6.11 9.25
N LYS A 94 -24.29 -5.13 10.14
CA LYS A 94 -24.35 -3.71 9.80
C LYS A 94 -22.97 -3.04 9.99
N PRO A 95 -22.58 -2.09 9.11
CA PRO A 95 -21.36 -1.32 9.28
C PRO A 95 -21.30 -0.56 10.62
N THR A 96 -20.17 -0.67 11.30
CA THR A 96 -19.92 0.03 12.58
C THR A 96 -18.86 1.10 12.45
N ALA A 97 -18.73 1.91 13.51
CA ALA A 97 -17.64 2.88 13.67
C ALA A 97 -16.32 2.23 14.11
N ASP A 98 -16.32 0.95 14.46
CA ASP A 98 -15.12 0.24 14.91
C ASP A 98 -14.03 0.20 13.84
N LYS A 99 -12.80 0.35 14.29
CA LYS A 99 -11.63 0.38 13.40
C LYS A 99 -10.92 -0.97 13.32
N THR A 100 -11.08 -1.78 14.36
CA THR A 100 -10.34 -3.02 14.57
C THR A 100 -11.26 -4.22 14.48
N CYS A 101 -11.14 -4.97 13.41
CA CYS A 101 -11.80 -6.25 13.20
C CYS A 101 -11.01 -7.09 12.17
N ALA A 102 -11.23 -8.38 12.16
CA ALA A 102 -10.58 -9.28 11.21
C ALA A 102 -10.92 -8.92 9.75
N TYR A 103 -10.01 -9.20 8.82
CA TYR A 103 -10.23 -8.99 7.39
C TYR A 103 -10.91 -10.22 6.75
N THR A 104 -12.06 -10.60 7.30
CA THR A 104 -12.91 -11.69 6.81
C THR A 104 -14.20 -11.16 6.20
N THR A 105 -14.91 -11.99 5.47
CA THR A 105 -16.21 -11.63 4.88
C THR A 105 -17.33 -11.51 5.90
N THR A 106 -17.14 -12.08 7.09
CA THR A 106 -18.11 -11.99 8.20
C THR A 106 -17.86 -10.78 9.09
N ALA A 107 -16.60 -10.35 9.21
CA ALA A 107 -16.24 -9.23 10.07
C ALA A 107 -16.25 -7.87 9.37
N ARG A 108 -16.20 -7.85 8.04
CA ARG A 108 -16.16 -6.61 7.24
C ARG A 108 -17.13 -6.62 6.07
N SER A 109 -17.66 -5.45 5.74
CA SER A 109 -18.37 -5.24 4.48
C SER A 109 -17.38 -5.04 3.34
N TRP A 110 -17.52 -5.86 2.30
CA TRP A 110 -16.75 -5.77 1.05
C TRP A 110 -17.57 -5.18 -0.10
N GLN A 111 -18.70 -4.57 0.23
CA GLN A 111 -19.64 -4.02 -0.75
C GLN A 111 -18.98 -3.03 -1.72
N SER A 112 -18.07 -2.19 -1.23
CA SER A 112 -17.34 -1.23 -2.08
C SER A 112 -16.44 -1.91 -3.12
N CYS A 113 -15.98 -3.12 -2.83
CA CYS A 113 -15.09 -3.88 -3.71
C CYS A 113 -15.86 -4.71 -4.75
N THR A 114 -17.14 -5.01 -4.48
CA THR A 114 -17.98 -5.86 -5.35
C THR A 114 -18.94 -5.08 -6.22
N GLN A 115 -18.90 -3.74 -6.18
CA GLN A 115 -19.76 -2.91 -7.01
C GLN A 115 -19.34 -2.94 -8.49
N SER A 116 -20.37 -2.90 -9.36
CA SER A 116 -20.21 -2.65 -10.81
C SER A 116 -19.16 -3.54 -11.52
N GLY A 117 -19.07 -4.84 -11.14
CA GLY A 117 -18.19 -5.79 -11.83
C GLY A 117 -16.71 -5.68 -11.49
N CYS A 118 -16.35 -5.06 -10.36
CA CYS A 118 -14.95 -4.99 -9.91
C CYS A 118 -14.46 -6.37 -9.45
N HIS A 119 -14.94 -6.86 -8.29
CA HIS A 119 -14.64 -8.20 -7.80
C HIS A 119 -15.90 -9.05 -7.82
N ALA A 120 -15.77 -10.30 -8.26
CA ALA A 120 -16.91 -11.20 -8.44
C ALA A 120 -17.67 -11.51 -7.13
N SER A 121 -16.98 -11.44 -5.99
CA SER A 121 -17.60 -11.67 -4.67
C SER A 121 -16.78 -11.05 -3.54
N ALA A 122 -17.38 -10.93 -2.35
CA ALA A 122 -16.71 -10.53 -1.12
C ALA A 122 -15.52 -11.43 -0.78
N ALA A 123 -15.64 -12.74 -1.03
CA ALA A 123 -14.55 -13.68 -0.78
C ALA A 123 -13.35 -13.44 -1.70
N VAL A 124 -13.60 -13.18 -2.99
CA VAL A 124 -12.54 -12.81 -3.97
C VAL A 124 -11.87 -11.51 -3.57
N ALA A 125 -12.63 -10.48 -3.20
CA ALA A 125 -12.10 -9.21 -2.74
C ALA A 125 -11.26 -9.35 -1.46
N ALA A 126 -11.73 -10.10 -0.47
CA ALA A 126 -11.03 -10.36 0.78
C ALA A 126 -9.72 -11.14 0.56
N GLY A 127 -9.75 -12.16 -0.32
CA GLY A 127 -8.57 -12.92 -0.71
C GLY A 127 -7.51 -12.04 -1.39
N ALA A 128 -7.89 -11.26 -2.39
CA ALA A 128 -7.00 -10.33 -3.08
C ALA A 128 -6.39 -9.31 -2.11
N PHE A 129 -7.21 -8.72 -1.24
CA PHE A 129 -6.76 -7.76 -0.23
C PHE A 129 -5.72 -8.37 0.72
N THR A 130 -5.99 -9.57 1.23
CA THR A 130 -5.07 -10.26 2.16
C THR A 130 -3.76 -10.63 1.46
N THR A 131 -3.83 -11.09 0.23
CA THR A 131 -2.65 -11.44 -0.58
C THR A 131 -1.76 -10.22 -0.82
N ILE A 132 -2.33 -9.11 -1.28
CA ILE A 132 -1.57 -7.87 -1.53
C ILE A 132 -0.91 -7.37 -0.24
N ARG A 133 -1.64 -7.32 0.86
CA ARG A 133 -1.06 -6.90 2.14
C ARG A 133 0.08 -7.80 2.59
N GLY A 134 -0.06 -9.11 2.45
CA GLY A 134 1.00 -10.07 2.76
C GLY A 134 2.25 -9.82 1.93
N ARG A 135 2.09 -9.59 0.61
CA ARG A 135 3.21 -9.25 -0.29
C ARG A 135 3.88 -7.93 0.09
N MET A 136 3.10 -6.88 0.35
CA MET A 136 3.68 -5.59 0.76
C MET A 136 4.45 -5.72 2.06
N LYS A 137 3.87 -6.42 3.04
CA LYS A 137 4.57 -6.69 4.31
C LYS A 137 5.89 -7.43 4.08
N PHE A 138 5.91 -8.46 3.25
CA PHE A 138 7.13 -9.22 2.93
C PHE A 138 8.25 -8.32 2.36
N TYR A 139 7.93 -7.41 1.45
CA TYR A 139 8.94 -6.49 0.90
C TYR A 139 9.34 -5.41 1.90
N VAL A 140 8.38 -4.85 2.62
CA VAL A 140 8.64 -3.81 3.62
C VAL A 140 9.50 -4.36 4.74
N ASP A 141 9.26 -5.59 5.22
CA ASP A 141 10.06 -6.22 6.29
C ASP A 141 11.53 -6.40 5.89
N GLN A 142 11.84 -6.55 4.60
CA GLN A 142 13.23 -6.56 4.15
C GLN A 142 13.90 -5.19 4.31
N LEU A 143 13.16 -4.11 4.14
CA LEU A 143 13.67 -2.75 4.34
C LEU A 143 13.67 -2.39 5.83
N TRP A 144 12.53 -2.56 6.49
CA TRP A 144 12.34 -2.10 7.85
C TRP A 144 11.24 -2.87 8.57
N ILE A 145 11.61 -3.47 9.72
CA ILE A 145 10.69 -4.07 10.69
C ILE A 145 10.64 -3.14 11.90
N ASN A 146 9.55 -2.39 12.05
CA ASN A 146 9.31 -1.52 13.20
C ASN A 146 8.82 -2.36 14.38
N THR A 147 9.74 -2.88 15.16
CA THR A 147 9.48 -3.89 16.20
C THR A 147 8.71 -3.32 17.39
N ASN A 148 9.03 -2.09 17.80
CA ASN A 148 8.41 -1.43 18.95
C ASN A 148 7.20 -0.55 18.60
N GLY A 149 6.87 -0.41 17.30
CA GLY A 149 5.72 0.33 16.82
C GLY A 149 5.80 1.85 16.98
N ASN A 150 6.99 2.42 17.24
CA ASN A 150 7.16 3.86 17.47
C ASN A 150 7.12 4.70 16.19
N GLY A 151 7.17 4.06 15.00
CA GLY A 151 7.16 4.73 13.71
C GLY A 151 8.46 5.41 13.33
N SER A 152 9.55 5.17 14.05
CA SER A 152 10.90 5.64 13.76
C SER A 152 11.82 4.45 13.52
N ILE A 153 12.83 4.59 12.64
CA ILE A 153 13.81 3.52 12.45
C ILE A 153 14.79 3.54 13.62
N ASP A 154 14.72 2.53 14.44
CA ASP A 154 15.70 2.30 15.52
C ASP A 154 16.86 1.45 15.00
N PRO A 155 18.08 1.68 15.55
CA PRO A 155 19.23 0.87 15.20
C PRO A 155 19.00 -0.62 15.56
N SER A 156 19.54 -1.53 14.72
CA SER A 156 19.58 -2.96 15.04
C SER A 156 20.36 -3.18 16.36
N PRO A 157 19.89 -4.04 17.29
CA PRO A 157 18.84 -5.06 17.10
C PRO A 157 17.43 -4.64 17.52
N THR A 158 17.18 -3.37 17.89
CA THR A 158 15.85 -2.91 18.31
C THR A 158 14.84 -3.09 17.18
N ASP A 159 15.16 -2.55 15.98
CA ASP A 159 14.42 -2.82 14.76
C ASP A 159 15.14 -3.82 13.87
N GLY A 160 14.44 -4.33 12.85
CA GLY A 160 14.97 -5.24 11.85
C GLY A 160 15.03 -4.65 10.43
N GLY A 161 15.62 -5.41 9.54
CA GLY A 161 15.74 -5.04 8.12
C GLY A 161 16.99 -4.23 7.78
N LEU A 162 17.11 -3.90 6.48
CA LEU A 162 18.30 -3.22 5.94
C LEU A 162 18.49 -1.84 6.57
N LEU A 163 17.40 -1.09 6.79
CA LEU A 163 17.47 0.29 7.29
C LEU A 163 17.93 0.33 8.76
N ALA A 164 17.48 -0.60 9.59
CA ALA A 164 17.94 -0.70 10.98
C ALA A 164 19.44 -1.01 11.06
N THR A 165 19.95 -1.85 10.15
CA THR A 165 21.39 -2.13 10.01
C THR A 165 22.15 -0.87 9.55
N LEU A 166 21.61 -0.13 8.60
CA LEU A 166 22.21 1.12 8.13
C LEU A 166 22.23 2.21 9.21
N LYS A 167 21.25 2.25 10.12
CA LYS A 167 21.28 3.18 11.27
C LYS A 167 22.51 2.96 12.16
N VAL A 168 23.00 1.71 12.25
CA VAL A 168 24.25 1.40 12.98
C VAL A 168 25.47 1.75 12.16
N THR A 169 25.51 1.31 10.89
CA THR A 169 26.73 1.35 10.07
C THR A 169 26.93 2.64 9.29
N LYS A 170 25.85 3.37 9.01
CA LYS A 170 25.81 4.60 8.20
C LYS A 170 24.86 5.66 8.79
N PRO A 171 25.03 6.06 10.06
CA PRO A 171 24.07 6.96 10.74
C PRO A 171 23.91 8.32 10.04
N ASN A 172 24.92 8.77 9.30
CA ASN A 172 24.90 10.04 8.57
C ASN A 172 23.97 10.07 7.34
N GLU A 173 23.43 8.92 6.92
CA GLU A 173 22.45 8.85 5.83
C GLU A 173 21.15 9.58 6.13
N TRP A 174 20.85 9.82 7.40
CA TRP A 174 19.65 10.55 7.86
C TRP A 174 19.98 11.95 8.39
N LYS A 175 20.95 12.61 7.81
CA LYS A 175 21.32 13.95 8.25
C LYS A 175 20.25 14.96 7.85
N SER A 176 19.69 15.64 8.85
CA SER A 176 18.66 16.65 8.63
C SER A 176 19.27 17.94 8.04
N GLY A 177 18.58 18.55 7.08
CA GLY A 177 18.92 19.88 6.58
C GLY A 177 20.15 19.94 5.65
N ASP A 178 20.65 18.81 5.16
CA ASP A 178 21.78 18.76 4.23
C ASP A 178 21.41 19.01 2.76
N GLY A 179 20.11 19.13 2.46
CA GLY A 179 19.62 19.35 1.10
C GLY A 179 19.74 18.15 0.18
N ILE A 180 20.00 16.96 0.74
CA ILE A 180 20.19 15.71 -0.01
C ILE A 180 19.10 14.70 0.41
N LEU A 181 18.56 13.97 -0.55
CA LEU A 181 17.78 12.76 -0.30
C LEU A 181 18.72 11.57 -0.46
N SER A 182 19.15 10.97 0.65
CA SER A 182 20.03 9.80 0.60
C SER A 182 19.25 8.56 0.12
N PRO A 183 19.93 7.52 -0.40
CA PRO A 183 19.30 6.25 -0.72
C PRO A 183 18.55 5.63 0.46
N ALA A 184 19.08 5.72 1.68
CA ALA A 184 18.45 5.20 2.88
C ALA A 184 17.15 5.94 3.23
N GLU A 185 17.14 7.28 3.13
CA GLU A 185 15.92 8.08 3.30
C GLU A 185 14.88 7.80 2.21
N GLY A 186 15.32 7.60 0.96
CA GLY A 186 14.44 7.19 -0.12
C GLY A 186 13.82 5.81 0.13
N ALA A 187 14.59 4.88 0.67
CA ALA A 187 14.10 3.55 1.05
C ALA A 187 13.12 3.60 2.22
N GLU A 188 13.39 4.42 3.23
CA GLU A 188 12.45 4.71 4.31
C GLU A 188 11.14 5.29 3.78
N TYR A 189 11.23 6.24 2.84
CA TYR A 189 10.06 6.81 2.18
C TYR A 189 9.18 5.73 1.54
N ASN A 190 9.75 4.81 0.78
CA ASN A 190 9.00 3.75 0.11
C ASN A 190 8.44 2.72 1.11
N ALA A 191 9.18 2.39 2.17
CA ALA A 191 8.68 1.52 3.23
C ALA A 191 7.46 2.14 3.93
N ARG A 192 7.50 3.44 4.23
CA ARG A 192 6.36 4.18 4.80
C ARG A 192 5.21 4.31 3.81
N LEU A 193 5.50 4.56 2.53
CA LEU A 193 4.49 4.73 1.49
C LEU A 193 3.63 3.47 1.32
N CYS A 194 4.28 2.31 1.21
CA CYS A 194 3.63 1.05 0.84
C CYS A 194 3.31 0.15 2.05
N GLY A 195 3.85 0.45 3.23
CA GLY A 195 3.75 -0.37 4.44
C GLY A 195 2.73 0.09 5.46
N GLU A 196 2.77 -0.56 6.62
CA GLU A 196 1.98 -0.21 7.81
C GLU A 196 2.72 0.72 8.77
N ILE A 197 3.81 1.32 8.32
CA ILE A 197 4.76 2.02 9.17
C ILE A 197 4.41 3.51 9.25
N GLY A 198 4.12 3.98 10.44
CA GLY A 198 3.73 5.37 10.70
C GLY A 198 2.24 5.62 10.46
N GLN A 199 1.57 6.22 11.44
CA GLN A 199 0.11 6.28 11.42
C GLN A 199 -0.48 7.36 10.50
N ASP A 200 0.22 8.47 10.26
CA ASP A 200 -0.38 9.65 9.65
C ASP A 200 0.21 10.04 8.28
N ASN A 201 1.30 9.43 7.84
CA ASN A 201 2.05 9.87 6.68
C ASN A 201 2.12 8.88 5.52
N SER A 202 1.56 7.67 5.69
CA SER A 202 1.55 6.64 4.64
C SER A 202 0.34 6.76 3.72
N ASP A 203 0.35 5.98 2.64
CA ASP A 203 -0.83 5.78 1.81
C ASP A 203 -2.00 5.14 2.59
N ASN A 204 -1.71 4.46 3.70
CA ASN A 204 -2.65 3.73 4.55
C ASN A 204 -3.43 2.60 3.86
N SER A 205 -3.28 2.42 2.55
CA SER A 205 -3.90 1.32 1.82
C SER A 205 -3.08 0.04 1.86
N LYS A 206 -1.80 0.12 2.27
CA LYS A 206 -0.88 -1.02 2.32
C LYS A 206 -0.73 -1.68 0.95
N GLY A 207 -0.57 -0.84 -0.07
CA GLY A 207 -0.43 -1.23 -1.46
C GLY A 207 -1.74 -1.44 -2.22
N ILE A 208 -2.91 -1.37 -1.58
CA ILE A 208 -4.20 -1.65 -2.26
C ILE A 208 -4.53 -0.61 -3.33
N HIS A 209 -4.19 0.65 -3.15
CA HIS A 209 -4.45 1.68 -4.17
C HIS A 209 -3.74 1.37 -5.49
N ASN A 210 -2.49 0.89 -5.44
CA ASN A 210 -1.75 0.46 -6.62
C ASN A 210 -0.69 -0.58 -6.23
N PRO A 211 -1.05 -1.86 -6.19
CA PRO A 211 -0.13 -2.92 -5.79
C PRO A 211 1.07 -3.06 -6.75
N PHE A 212 0.88 -2.76 -8.03
CA PHE A 212 1.95 -2.85 -9.02
C PHE A 212 3.03 -1.80 -8.80
N LEU A 213 2.64 -0.54 -8.55
CA LEU A 213 3.58 0.52 -8.21
C LEU A 213 4.33 0.19 -6.93
N CYS A 214 3.61 -0.19 -5.87
CA CYS A 214 4.23 -0.47 -4.57
C CYS A 214 5.22 -1.64 -4.66
N GLU A 215 4.89 -2.70 -5.36
CA GLU A 215 5.79 -3.84 -5.56
C GLU A 215 7.03 -3.43 -6.38
N ALA A 216 6.84 -2.69 -7.47
CA ALA A 216 7.95 -2.20 -8.30
C ALA A 216 8.89 -1.28 -7.51
N LEU A 217 8.34 -0.33 -6.75
CA LEU A 217 9.13 0.57 -5.90
C LEU A 217 9.92 -0.19 -4.85
N LEU A 218 9.27 -1.10 -4.11
CA LEU A 218 9.91 -1.84 -3.02
C LEU A 218 11.00 -2.78 -3.55
N THR A 219 10.74 -3.53 -4.61
CA THR A 219 11.74 -4.45 -5.19
C THR A 219 12.95 -3.72 -5.74
N ALA A 220 12.74 -2.63 -6.50
CA ALA A 220 13.83 -1.80 -7.01
C ALA A 220 14.62 -1.16 -5.88
N THR A 221 13.94 -0.65 -4.85
CA THR A 221 14.58 -0.04 -3.68
C THR A 221 15.43 -1.05 -2.92
N ILE A 222 14.92 -2.25 -2.65
CA ILE A 222 15.65 -3.31 -1.95
C ILE A 222 16.92 -3.67 -2.74
N SER A 223 16.80 -3.84 -4.06
CA SER A 223 17.95 -4.15 -4.92
C SER A 223 18.98 -3.03 -4.91
N TYR A 224 18.54 -1.78 -5.03
CA TYR A 224 19.39 -0.61 -5.03
C TYR A 224 20.14 -0.45 -3.70
N ILE A 225 19.45 -0.54 -2.56
CA ILE A 225 20.05 -0.45 -1.22
C ILE A 225 21.09 -1.55 -1.01
N LYS A 226 20.78 -2.80 -1.39
CA LYS A 226 21.73 -3.90 -1.27
C LYS A 226 23.00 -3.64 -2.09
N THR A 227 22.85 -3.21 -3.32
CA THR A 227 23.99 -2.93 -4.21
C THR A 227 24.79 -1.72 -3.73
N TYR A 228 24.12 -0.61 -3.44
CA TYR A 228 24.76 0.65 -3.10
C TYR A 228 25.56 0.58 -1.79
N TYR A 229 25.03 -0.10 -0.77
CA TYR A 229 25.68 -0.25 0.53
C TYR A 229 26.47 -1.54 0.69
N GLY A 230 26.56 -2.38 -0.34
CA GLY A 230 27.36 -3.61 -0.32
C GLY A 230 26.80 -4.71 0.58
N PHE A 231 25.48 -4.81 0.73
CA PHE A 231 24.88 -5.94 1.42
C PHE A 231 25.04 -7.24 0.59
N PRO A 232 25.20 -8.40 1.24
CA PRO A 232 25.24 -9.67 0.54
C PRO A 232 24.01 -9.88 -0.33
N ALA A 233 24.18 -10.42 -1.53
CA ALA A 233 23.07 -10.88 -2.33
C ALA A 233 22.26 -11.90 -1.52
N ALA A 234 20.91 -11.78 -1.53
CA ALA A 234 20.07 -12.77 -0.86
C ALA A 234 20.40 -14.16 -1.43
N SER A 235 20.68 -15.12 -0.57
CA SER A 235 20.80 -16.51 -0.99
C SER A 235 19.51 -16.93 -1.70
N GLN A 236 19.60 -17.65 -2.81
CA GLN A 236 18.50 -17.98 -3.72
C GLN A 236 17.26 -18.67 -3.08
N GLY A 237 17.33 -19.04 -1.78
CA GLY A 237 16.21 -19.65 -1.05
C GLY A 237 14.97 -18.79 -0.90
N VAL A 238 15.07 -17.46 -1.07
CA VAL A 238 13.91 -16.55 -0.92
C VAL A 238 13.14 -16.38 -2.23
N GLN A 239 13.74 -16.60 -3.39
CA GLN A 239 13.04 -16.54 -4.68
C GLN A 239 12.01 -17.67 -4.87
N GLY A 240 12.21 -18.83 -4.23
CA GLY A 240 11.28 -19.96 -4.33
C GLY A 240 9.90 -19.70 -3.70
N GLN A 241 9.80 -18.77 -2.74
CA GLN A 241 8.51 -18.40 -2.12
C GLN A 241 7.71 -17.38 -2.94
N LEU A 242 8.37 -16.65 -3.84
CA LEU A 242 7.71 -15.65 -4.71
C LEU A 242 7.08 -16.28 -5.95
N ASN A 243 7.50 -17.50 -6.31
CA ASN A 243 6.98 -18.27 -7.46
C ASN A 243 5.87 -19.24 -7.09
N GLY A 244 5.22 -19.08 -5.93
CA GLY A 244 3.99 -19.82 -5.61
C GLY A 244 2.86 -19.52 -6.61
N PRO A 245 1.81 -20.37 -6.66
CA PRO A 245 0.75 -20.28 -7.68
C PRO A 245 0.07 -18.91 -7.81
N ILE A 246 0.17 -18.05 -6.81
CA ILE A 246 -0.35 -16.68 -6.82
C ILE A 246 0.55 -15.71 -7.62
N GLY A 247 1.85 -15.95 -7.69
CA GLY A 247 2.78 -15.17 -8.52
C GLY A 247 2.55 -15.35 -10.03
N GLY A 248 2.09 -16.52 -10.45
CA GLY A 248 1.76 -16.82 -11.83
C GLY A 248 0.54 -16.07 -12.35
N GLU A 249 -0.50 -15.91 -11.53
CA GLU A 249 -1.71 -15.20 -11.93
C GLU A 249 -1.49 -13.68 -12.02
N PHE A 250 -0.66 -13.11 -11.13
CA PHE A 250 -0.33 -11.68 -11.17
C PHE A 250 0.56 -11.33 -12.35
N HIS A 251 1.53 -12.17 -12.69
CA HIS A 251 2.36 -12.00 -13.89
C HIS A 251 1.59 -12.23 -15.18
N ASN A 252 0.66 -13.19 -15.21
CA ASN A 252 -0.18 -13.43 -16.39
C ASN A 252 -1.18 -12.29 -16.63
N SER A 253 -1.71 -11.65 -15.61
CA SER A 253 -2.57 -10.46 -15.81
C SER A 253 -1.78 -9.25 -16.32
N MET A 254 -0.50 -9.11 -16.01
CA MET A 254 0.37 -8.12 -16.65
C MET A 254 0.71 -8.47 -18.12
N HIS A 255 0.78 -9.75 -18.47
CA HIS A 255 1.04 -10.19 -19.86
C HIS A 255 -0.18 -10.09 -20.77
N ILE A 256 -1.41 -10.20 -20.26
CA ILE A 256 -2.63 -10.08 -21.07
C ILE A 256 -2.82 -8.65 -21.61
N SER A 257 -2.25 -7.64 -20.94
CA SER A 257 -2.24 -6.25 -21.44
C SER A 257 -1.23 -6.00 -22.58
N ARG A 258 -0.39 -6.98 -22.93
CA ARG A 258 0.65 -6.84 -23.97
C ARG A 258 0.18 -7.21 -25.38
N THR A 259 -1.02 -7.71 -25.59
CA THR A 259 -1.47 -8.27 -26.88
C THR A 259 -2.65 -7.56 -27.52
N ASP A 260 -2.94 -6.29 -27.19
CA ASP A 260 -3.87 -5.49 -27.97
C ASP A 260 -3.13 -4.42 -28.81
N PRO A 261 -2.95 -4.65 -30.11
CA PRO A 261 -2.39 -3.67 -31.03
C PRO A 261 -3.52 -2.85 -31.68
N ARG A 262 -4.26 -2.05 -30.91
CA ARG A 262 -5.13 -1.02 -31.49
C ARG A 262 -5.19 0.22 -30.62
#